data_24824aa23baff1e080c3f6476ba15b2b
#
_entry.id   24824aa23baff1e080c3f6476ba15b2b
#
_cell.length_a   1.000
_cell.length_b   1.000
_cell.length_c   1.000
_cell.angle_alpha   90.00
_cell.angle_beta   90.00
_cell.angle_gamma   90.00
#
_symmetry.space_group_name_H-M   'P 1'
#
loop_
_entity.id
_entity.type
_entity.pdbx_description
1 polymer ?
#
loop_
_entity_poly.entity_id
_entity_poly.type
_entity_poly.pdbx_seq_one_letter_code
_entity_poly.pdbx_strand_id
1 'polypeptide(L)'
;MTFTTLQRPMMISKIHRATVTQADLHYVGSITIDQTLMEAADLIPGQQVDVVDVTNGSRLTTYAIPGEADSGVICINGAAAHLAHQGDLVIIIGYGLLSDEEAHRYEPHVVFVDAANRIVDVGDEPGQVPADSGLERSGLATHDFRSGGWQAYKAAGLG
;
A
#
# COMPACT_ATOMS: atom_id res chain seq x y z
N MET A 1 33.00 -2.86 -3.51
CA MET A 1 32.59 -3.98 -4.39
C MET A 1 31.16 -3.71 -4.85
N THR A 2 30.95 -3.51 -6.12
CA THR A 2 29.62 -3.26 -6.67
C THR A 2 28.98 -4.61 -7.05
N PHE A 3 27.96 -5.02 -6.33
CA PHE A 3 27.21 -6.23 -6.68
C PHE A 3 26.18 -5.86 -7.77
N THR A 4 26.51 -6.10 -9.02
CA THR A 4 25.62 -5.81 -10.16
C THR A 4 24.38 -6.70 -10.19
N THR A 5 24.33 -7.72 -9.34
CA THR A 5 23.22 -8.70 -9.26
C THR A 5 22.37 -8.55 -8.00
N LEU A 6 22.69 -7.60 -7.10
CA LEU A 6 21.88 -7.38 -5.91
C LEU A 6 20.51 -6.84 -6.29
N GLN A 7 19.47 -7.55 -5.87
CA GLN A 7 18.09 -7.11 -5.97
C GLN A 7 17.53 -6.86 -4.57
N ARG A 8 16.75 -5.81 -4.44
CA ARG A 8 16.11 -5.42 -3.19
C ARG A 8 14.59 -5.54 -3.34
N PRO A 9 13.88 -6.23 -2.42
CA PRO A 9 12.44 -6.12 -2.35
C PRO A 9 12.07 -4.74 -1.82
N MET A 10 11.46 -3.93 -2.68
CA MET A 10 11.07 -2.57 -2.36
C MET A 10 9.56 -2.43 -2.34
N MET A 11 9.03 -1.62 -1.42
CA MET A 11 7.64 -1.21 -1.49
C MET A 11 7.45 -0.33 -2.73
N ILE A 12 6.65 -0.81 -3.67
CA ILE A 12 6.37 -0.11 -4.92
C ILE A 12 4.97 0.49 -4.96
N SER A 13 4.05 -0.10 -4.21
CA SER A 13 2.63 0.28 -4.19
C SER A 13 2.11 0.27 -2.76
N LYS A 14 1.26 1.23 -2.42
CA LYS A 14 0.58 1.25 -1.12
C LYS A 14 -0.81 1.87 -1.26
N ILE A 15 -1.83 1.19 -0.75
CA ILE A 15 -3.15 1.77 -0.54
C ILE A 15 -3.32 1.91 0.97
N HIS A 16 -3.43 3.13 1.45
CA HIS A 16 -3.36 3.44 2.87
C HIS A 16 -4.75 3.57 3.50
N ARG A 17 -5.02 2.73 4.50
CA ARG A 17 -6.22 2.74 5.35
C ARG A 17 -7.53 2.57 4.57
N ALA A 18 -7.55 1.63 3.62
CA ALA A 18 -8.78 1.23 2.97
C ALA A 18 -9.70 0.49 3.94
N THR A 19 -10.99 0.68 3.80
CA THR A 19 -12.01 -0.02 4.57
C THR A 19 -12.40 -1.31 3.87
N VAL A 20 -12.33 -2.44 4.56
CA VAL A 20 -12.81 -3.73 4.05
C VAL A 20 -14.32 -3.67 3.90
N THR A 21 -14.80 -3.82 2.67
CA THR A 21 -16.24 -3.75 2.36
C THR A 21 -16.92 -5.10 2.47
N GLN A 22 -16.18 -6.19 2.29
CA GLN A 22 -16.69 -7.56 2.33
C GLN A 22 -15.58 -8.54 2.69
N ALA A 23 -15.95 -9.64 3.35
CA ALA A 23 -15.07 -10.79 3.59
C ALA A 23 -15.82 -12.07 3.27
N ASP A 24 -15.29 -12.89 2.37
CA ASP A 24 -15.90 -14.13 1.91
C ASP A 24 -14.97 -15.32 2.11
N LEU A 25 -15.24 -16.09 3.16
CA LEU A 25 -14.44 -17.27 3.53
C LEU A 25 -14.44 -18.37 2.45
N HIS A 26 -15.52 -18.49 1.71
CA HIS A 26 -15.72 -19.61 0.76
C HIS A 26 -15.35 -19.26 -0.67
N TYR A 27 -14.81 -18.08 -0.91
CA TYR A 27 -14.31 -17.67 -2.21
C TYR A 27 -12.83 -18.03 -2.39
N VAL A 28 -12.36 -18.03 -3.64
CA VAL A 28 -10.92 -18.28 -3.94
C VAL A 28 -10.06 -17.24 -3.24
N GLY A 29 -9.03 -17.71 -2.51
CA GLY A 29 -8.17 -16.86 -1.69
C GLY A 29 -7.50 -15.76 -2.50
N SER A 30 -7.81 -14.49 -2.18
CA SER A 30 -7.29 -13.28 -2.86
C SER A 30 -7.79 -12.05 -2.11
N ILE A 31 -7.36 -10.87 -2.57
CA ILE A 31 -8.01 -9.62 -2.24
C ILE A 31 -8.57 -8.97 -3.51
N THR A 32 -9.87 -8.73 -3.53
CA THR A 32 -10.52 -7.95 -4.59
C THR A 32 -10.39 -6.48 -4.27
N ILE A 33 -9.79 -5.72 -5.17
CA ILE A 33 -9.53 -4.28 -5.00
C ILE A 33 -10.22 -3.56 -6.15
N ASP A 34 -10.93 -2.47 -5.85
CA ASP A 34 -11.43 -1.54 -6.85
C ASP A 34 -10.37 -1.26 -7.91
N GLN A 35 -10.70 -1.48 -9.19
CA GLN A 35 -9.75 -1.31 -10.29
C GLN A 35 -9.14 0.09 -10.32
N THR A 36 -9.91 1.14 -10.01
CA THR A 36 -9.40 2.51 -9.96
C THR A 36 -8.30 2.67 -8.91
N LEU A 37 -8.43 1.99 -7.76
CA LEU A 37 -7.40 1.98 -6.72
C LEU A 37 -6.16 1.19 -7.15
N MET A 38 -6.36 0.06 -7.83
CA MET A 38 -5.24 -0.73 -8.36
C MET A 38 -4.43 0.07 -9.38
N GLU A 39 -5.10 0.74 -10.31
CA GLU A 39 -4.45 1.57 -11.33
C GLU A 39 -3.67 2.73 -10.68
N ALA A 40 -4.27 3.42 -9.71
CA ALA A 40 -3.61 4.53 -9.02
C ALA A 40 -2.39 4.07 -8.20
N ALA A 41 -2.42 2.85 -7.65
CA ALA A 41 -1.33 2.26 -6.89
C ALA A 41 -0.31 1.50 -7.75
N ASP A 42 -0.50 1.46 -9.06
CA ASP A 42 0.31 0.64 -9.99
C ASP A 42 0.37 -0.84 -9.59
N LEU A 43 -0.79 -1.39 -9.22
CA LEU A 43 -0.99 -2.82 -8.97
C LEU A 43 -1.61 -3.49 -10.18
N ILE A 44 -1.12 -4.65 -10.54
CA ILE A 44 -1.68 -5.45 -11.64
C ILE A 44 -2.37 -6.73 -11.13
N PRO A 45 -3.32 -7.31 -11.88
CA PRO A 45 -3.96 -8.57 -11.50
C PRO A 45 -2.95 -9.69 -11.26
N GLY A 46 -3.10 -10.41 -10.16
CA GLY A 46 -2.22 -11.51 -9.77
C GLY A 46 -0.96 -11.08 -9.02
N GLN A 47 -0.73 -9.79 -8.85
CA GLN A 47 0.42 -9.30 -8.09
C GLN A 47 0.31 -9.66 -6.61
N GLN A 48 1.41 -10.16 -6.04
CA GLN A 48 1.50 -10.42 -4.60
C GLN A 48 1.42 -9.12 -3.81
N VAL A 49 0.60 -9.13 -2.76
CA VAL A 49 0.47 -8.01 -1.82
C VAL A 49 0.45 -8.51 -0.39
N ASP A 50 0.96 -7.68 0.52
CA ASP A 50 0.69 -7.81 1.94
C ASP A 50 -0.54 -6.98 2.30
N VAL A 51 -1.38 -7.54 3.16
CA VAL A 51 -2.50 -6.84 3.79
C VAL A 51 -2.21 -6.72 5.28
N VAL A 52 -2.13 -5.49 5.76
CA VAL A 52 -1.89 -5.18 7.17
C VAL A 52 -3.17 -4.62 7.75
N ASP A 53 -3.76 -5.33 8.69
CA ASP A 53 -4.98 -4.92 9.36
C ASP A 53 -4.66 -3.99 10.53
N VAL A 54 -5.05 -2.72 10.38
CA VAL A 54 -4.83 -1.68 11.41
C VAL A 54 -5.72 -1.91 12.62
N THR A 55 -6.90 -2.51 12.40
CA THR A 55 -7.90 -2.71 13.46
C THR A 55 -7.49 -3.78 14.45
N ASN A 56 -6.89 -4.89 13.98
CA ASN A 56 -6.55 -6.04 14.83
C ASN A 56 -5.06 -6.42 14.85
N GLY A 57 -4.23 -5.77 14.02
CA GLY A 57 -2.79 -6.02 13.96
C GLY A 57 -2.38 -7.24 13.14
N SER A 58 -3.30 -7.92 12.48
CA SER A 58 -2.99 -9.05 11.60
C SER A 58 -2.23 -8.62 10.37
N ARG A 59 -1.37 -9.49 9.89
CA ARG A 59 -0.66 -9.33 8.62
C ARG A 59 -0.73 -10.61 7.83
N LEU A 60 -1.09 -10.51 6.58
CA LEU A 60 -1.18 -11.66 5.68
C LEU A 60 -0.65 -11.30 4.29
N THR A 61 -0.26 -12.33 3.57
CA THR A 61 0.17 -12.21 2.17
C THR A 61 -0.85 -12.91 1.27
N THR A 62 -1.25 -12.24 0.22
CA THR A 62 -2.18 -12.76 -0.78
C THR A 62 -1.85 -12.17 -2.16
N TYR A 63 -2.79 -12.21 -3.11
CA TYR A 63 -2.63 -11.56 -4.41
C TYR A 63 -3.87 -10.74 -4.76
N ALA A 64 -3.66 -9.70 -5.57
CA ALA A 64 -4.70 -8.77 -5.96
C ALA A 64 -5.50 -9.26 -7.17
N ILE A 65 -6.82 -9.09 -7.14
CA ILE A 65 -7.69 -9.21 -8.29
C ILE A 65 -8.53 -7.93 -8.45
N PRO A 66 -8.81 -7.47 -9.68
CA PRO A 66 -9.59 -6.26 -9.89
C PRO A 66 -11.07 -6.49 -9.57
N GLY A 67 -11.65 -5.55 -8.83
CA GLY A 67 -13.09 -5.40 -8.68
C GLY A 67 -13.62 -4.30 -9.59
N GLU A 68 -14.93 -4.07 -9.55
CA GLU A 68 -15.59 -3.02 -10.34
C GLU A 68 -14.95 -1.65 -10.08
N ALA A 69 -14.62 -0.94 -11.15
CA ALA A 69 -14.02 0.38 -11.09
C ALA A 69 -14.96 1.39 -10.39
N ASP A 70 -14.39 2.25 -9.58
CA ASP A 70 -15.10 3.29 -8.83
C ASP A 70 -16.16 2.76 -7.84
N SER A 71 -16.13 1.47 -7.53
CA SER A 71 -17.05 0.85 -6.57
C SER A 71 -16.65 1.02 -5.11
N GLY A 72 -15.38 1.30 -4.86
CA GLY A 72 -14.81 1.30 -3.51
C GLY A 72 -14.66 -0.10 -2.91
N VAL A 73 -14.78 -1.17 -3.71
CA VAL A 73 -14.72 -2.53 -3.20
C VAL A 73 -13.32 -2.88 -2.69
N ILE A 74 -13.28 -3.39 -1.48
CA ILE A 74 -12.13 -4.09 -0.88
C ILE A 74 -12.69 -5.36 -0.26
N CYS A 75 -12.54 -6.48 -0.94
CA CYS A 75 -13.08 -7.76 -0.48
C CYS A 75 -11.96 -8.74 -0.15
N ILE A 76 -11.97 -9.25 1.06
CA ILE A 76 -11.05 -10.28 1.52
C ILE A 76 -11.63 -11.65 1.23
N ASN A 77 -10.95 -12.45 0.43
CA ASN A 77 -11.45 -13.73 -0.05
C ASN A 77 -10.69 -14.91 0.56
N GLY A 78 -11.43 -16.00 0.84
CA GLY A 78 -10.84 -17.25 1.29
C GLY A 78 -10.33 -17.21 2.73
N ALA A 79 -9.27 -17.95 3.00
CA ALA A 79 -8.71 -18.12 4.36
C ALA A 79 -8.34 -16.81 5.05
N ALA A 80 -7.99 -15.77 4.30
CA ALA A 80 -7.69 -14.45 4.82
C ALA A 80 -8.89 -13.80 5.55
N ALA A 81 -10.12 -14.22 5.24
CA ALA A 81 -11.33 -13.76 5.94
C ALA A 81 -11.40 -14.18 7.42
N HIS A 82 -10.54 -15.08 7.87
CA HIS A 82 -10.35 -15.34 9.30
C HIS A 82 -9.58 -14.24 10.03
N LEU A 83 -8.77 -13.45 9.31
CA LEU A 83 -7.87 -12.46 9.89
C LEU A 83 -8.33 -11.01 9.66
N ALA A 84 -9.03 -10.74 8.58
CA ALA A 84 -9.53 -9.42 8.24
C ALA A 84 -11.04 -9.49 7.95
N HIS A 85 -11.80 -8.57 8.53
CA HIS A 85 -13.27 -8.61 8.54
C HIS A 85 -13.84 -7.33 7.92
N GLN A 86 -15.10 -7.41 7.52
CA GLN A 86 -15.83 -6.24 7.03
C GLN A 86 -15.80 -5.12 8.07
N GLY A 87 -15.45 -3.91 7.62
CA GLY A 87 -15.31 -2.73 8.47
C GLY A 87 -13.89 -2.49 9.00
N ASP A 88 -13.00 -3.47 8.90
CA ASP A 88 -11.60 -3.29 9.29
C ASP A 88 -10.89 -2.29 8.38
N LEU A 89 -9.94 -1.56 8.95
CA LEU A 89 -9.03 -0.72 8.20
C LEU A 89 -7.78 -1.50 7.84
N VAL A 90 -7.45 -1.52 6.56
CA VAL A 90 -6.28 -2.24 6.05
C VAL A 90 -5.34 -1.35 5.27
N ILE A 91 -4.07 -1.69 5.29
CA ILE A 91 -3.04 -1.14 4.41
C ILE A 91 -2.67 -2.26 3.44
N ILE A 92 -2.75 -1.99 2.15
CA ILE A 92 -2.39 -2.93 1.10
C ILE A 92 -1.05 -2.50 0.53
N ILE A 93 -0.07 -3.39 0.53
CA ILE A 93 1.31 -3.07 0.16
C ILE A 93 1.75 -4.04 -0.96
N GLY A 94 2.14 -3.48 -2.11
CA GLY A 94 2.81 -4.22 -3.17
C GLY A 94 4.32 -4.05 -3.09
N TYR A 95 5.05 -5.15 -3.31
CA TYR A 95 6.50 -5.15 -3.37
C TYR A 95 6.98 -5.55 -4.76
N GLY A 96 8.08 -4.97 -5.19
CA GLY A 96 8.78 -5.35 -6.40
C GLY A 96 10.26 -5.59 -6.12
N LEU A 97 10.88 -6.45 -6.92
CA LEU A 97 12.33 -6.65 -6.89
C LEU A 97 12.98 -5.64 -7.84
N LEU A 98 13.73 -4.74 -7.27
CA LEU A 98 14.49 -3.74 -8.02
C LEU A 98 15.99 -4.01 -7.89
N SER A 99 16.75 -3.69 -8.93
CA SER A 99 18.20 -3.64 -8.79
C SER A 99 18.60 -2.61 -7.74
N ASP A 100 19.80 -2.75 -7.17
CA ASP A 100 20.28 -1.78 -6.19
C ASP A 100 20.25 -0.34 -6.73
N GLU A 101 20.62 -0.15 -7.99
CA GLU A 101 20.61 1.15 -8.65
C GLU A 101 19.18 1.71 -8.81
N GLU A 102 18.24 0.88 -9.26
CA GLU A 102 16.84 1.29 -9.41
C GLU A 102 16.20 1.60 -8.05
N ALA A 103 16.49 0.78 -7.02
CA ALA A 103 15.94 0.97 -5.68
C ALA A 103 16.27 2.35 -5.08
N HIS A 104 17.44 2.88 -5.37
CA HIS A 104 17.85 4.22 -4.91
C HIS A 104 17.11 5.38 -5.60
N ARG A 105 16.46 5.12 -6.72
CA ARG A 105 15.75 6.14 -7.52
C ARG A 105 14.27 5.91 -7.65
N TYR A 106 13.78 4.75 -7.19
CA TYR A 106 12.38 4.39 -7.35
C TYR A 106 11.46 5.28 -6.51
N GLU A 107 10.37 5.70 -7.11
CA GLU A 107 9.29 6.46 -6.46
C GLU A 107 8.05 5.59 -6.39
N PRO A 108 7.62 5.15 -5.18
CA PRO A 108 6.45 4.29 -5.04
C PRO A 108 5.15 5.06 -5.28
N HIS A 109 4.09 4.32 -5.63
CA HIS A 109 2.74 4.85 -5.75
C HIS A 109 1.99 4.65 -4.43
N VAL A 110 1.73 5.73 -3.71
CA VAL A 110 1.03 5.72 -2.42
C VAL A 110 -0.32 6.38 -2.57
N VAL A 111 -1.38 5.60 -2.41
CA VAL A 111 -2.78 6.04 -2.57
C VAL A 111 -3.42 6.19 -1.20
N PHE A 112 -3.98 7.36 -0.94
CA PHE A 112 -4.75 7.64 0.27
C PHE A 112 -6.23 7.67 -0.07
N VAL A 113 -7.03 7.03 0.76
CA VAL A 113 -8.47 6.92 0.55
C VAL A 113 -9.26 7.40 1.76
N ASP A 114 -10.50 7.81 1.52
CA ASP A 114 -11.48 8.12 2.57
C ASP A 114 -12.21 6.85 3.06
N ALA A 115 -13.18 7.02 3.96
CA ALA A 115 -13.96 5.92 4.53
C ALA A 115 -14.81 5.16 3.51
N ALA A 116 -15.07 5.74 2.33
CA ALA A 116 -15.78 5.10 1.23
C ALA A 116 -14.82 4.52 0.17
N ASN A 117 -13.52 4.45 0.49
CA ASN A 117 -12.44 4.01 -0.41
C ASN A 117 -12.33 4.88 -1.68
N ARG A 118 -12.67 6.16 -1.58
CA ARG A 118 -12.44 7.12 -2.66
C ARG A 118 -11.05 7.71 -2.51
N ILE A 119 -10.34 7.89 -3.61
CA ILE A 119 -9.01 8.50 -3.61
C ILE A 119 -9.12 9.96 -3.16
N VAL A 120 -8.38 10.32 -2.13
CA VAL A 120 -8.26 11.70 -1.64
C VAL A 120 -6.92 12.31 -2.00
N ASP A 121 -5.89 11.50 -2.17
CA ASP A 121 -4.56 11.92 -2.61
C ASP A 121 -3.73 10.76 -3.14
N VAL A 122 -2.76 11.07 -3.99
CA VAL A 122 -1.75 10.12 -4.49
C VAL A 122 -0.38 10.76 -4.30
N GLY A 123 0.52 10.06 -3.63
CA GLY A 123 1.87 10.51 -3.34
C GLY A 123 2.93 9.48 -3.70
N ASP A 124 4.18 9.84 -3.46
CA ASP A 124 5.36 9.02 -3.73
C ASP A 124 6.19 8.77 -2.47
N GLU A 125 5.70 9.22 -1.31
CA GLU A 125 6.41 9.09 -0.04
C GLU A 125 5.74 8.08 0.90
N PRO A 126 6.45 7.00 1.27
CA PRO A 126 5.87 5.91 2.06
C PRO A 126 5.40 6.32 3.46
N GLY A 127 6.00 7.36 4.02
CA GLY A 127 5.79 7.76 5.42
C GLY A 127 4.95 9.03 5.61
N GLN A 128 4.53 9.71 4.55
CA GLN A 128 3.76 10.95 4.66
C GLN A 128 2.27 10.72 4.50
N VAL A 129 1.52 11.50 5.25
CA VAL A 129 0.07 11.59 5.18
C VAL A 129 -0.27 12.98 4.67
N PRO A 130 -1.20 13.13 3.71
CA PRO A 130 -1.59 14.44 3.19
C PRO A 130 -2.00 15.39 4.30
N ALA A 131 -1.60 16.65 4.18
CA ALA A 131 -2.05 17.69 5.10
C ALA A 131 -3.58 17.81 5.01
N ASP A 132 -4.22 17.97 6.18
CA ASP A 132 -5.67 18.16 6.30
C ASP A 132 -6.55 16.98 5.80
N SER A 133 -5.95 15.80 5.55
CA SER A 133 -6.69 14.61 5.12
C SER A 133 -7.54 13.96 6.23
N GLY A 134 -7.38 14.40 7.48
CA GLY A 134 -8.00 13.73 8.64
C GLY A 134 -7.37 12.37 8.98
N LEU A 135 -6.36 11.95 8.21
CA LEU A 135 -5.59 10.74 8.47
C LEU A 135 -4.56 11.00 9.56
N GLU A 136 -4.34 10.02 10.42
CA GLU A 136 -3.36 10.17 11.50
C GLU A 136 -1.95 10.33 10.93
N ARG A 137 -1.20 11.26 11.50
CA ARG A 137 0.20 11.48 11.16
C ARG A 137 1.03 10.25 11.54
N SER A 138 2.05 9.96 10.73
CA SER A 138 3.07 9.00 11.14
C SER A 138 3.67 9.44 12.48
N GLY A 139 3.82 8.52 13.43
CA GLY A 139 4.31 8.81 14.78
C GLY A 139 5.78 9.23 14.89
N LEU A 140 6.45 9.52 13.78
CA LEU A 140 7.83 10.02 13.74
C LEU A 140 7.85 11.55 13.70
N ALA A 141 7.50 12.15 14.84
CA ALA A 141 7.64 13.59 15.06
C ALA A 141 9.10 14.07 15.17
N THR A 142 10.10 13.19 15.02
CA THR A 142 11.50 13.52 15.28
C THR A 142 12.30 13.93 14.05
N HIS A 143 11.80 13.71 12.86
CA HIS A 143 12.36 14.24 11.63
C HIS A 143 11.27 14.95 10.85
N ASP A 144 11.49 16.22 10.59
CA ASP A 144 10.61 16.99 9.71
C ASP A 144 10.84 16.56 8.26
N PHE A 145 10.21 15.44 7.88
CA PHE A 145 10.16 15.01 6.49
C PHE A 145 9.41 16.01 5.59
N ARG A 146 8.79 17.06 6.18
CA ARG A 146 8.09 18.11 5.43
C ARG A 146 9.00 19.03 4.63
N SER A 147 10.28 19.08 4.98
CA SER A 147 11.27 19.93 4.29
C SER A 147 12.05 19.19 3.21
N GLY A 148 11.45 18.21 2.58
CA GLY A 148 12.08 17.45 1.50
C GLY A 148 12.06 15.95 1.69
N GLY A 149 11.48 15.47 2.78
CA GLY A 149 11.12 14.08 3.03
C GLY A 149 12.15 13.05 2.55
N TRP A 150 11.64 12.08 1.88
CA TRP A 150 12.41 11.01 1.25
C TRP A 150 13.42 11.52 0.21
N GLN A 151 13.09 12.60 -0.50
CA GLN A 151 13.99 13.22 -1.48
C GLN A 151 15.19 13.88 -0.80
N ALA A 152 15.00 14.52 0.35
CA ALA A 152 16.11 15.10 1.12
C ALA A 152 17.02 14.00 1.69
N TYR A 153 16.46 12.88 2.12
CA TYR A 153 17.22 11.71 2.55
C TYR A 153 18.08 11.15 1.42
N LYS A 154 17.52 10.99 0.23
CA LYS A 154 18.24 10.58 -0.98
C LYS A 154 19.33 11.60 -1.36
N ALA A 155 19.02 12.90 -1.33
CA ALA A 155 19.95 13.96 -1.68
C ALA A 155 21.12 14.10 -0.69
N ALA A 156 20.92 13.71 0.57
CA ALA A 156 21.96 13.69 1.59
C ALA A 156 22.93 12.49 1.46
N GLY A 157 22.75 11.62 0.46
CA GLY A 157 23.59 10.45 0.26
C GLY A 157 23.45 9.39 1.38
N LEU A 158 22.37 9.43 2.13
CA LEU A 158 22.08 8.52 3.23
C LEU A 158 21.23 7.31 2.79
N GLY A 159 21.01 7.16 1.49
CA GLY A 159 20.34 6.04 0.82
C GLY A 159 21.27 5.32 -0.13
#